data_ffcff63e58c5a8cea5ca04474e87999b
#
_entry.id   ffcff63e58c5a8cea5ca04474e87999b
#
_cell.length_a   1.000
_cell.length_b   1.000
_cell.length_c   1.000
_cell.angle_alpha   90.00
_cell.angle_beta   90.00
_cell.angle_gamma   90.00
#
_symmetry.space_group_name_H-M   'P 1'
#
loop_
_entity.id
_entity.type
_entity.pdbx_description
1 polymer ?
#
loop_
_entity_poly.entity_id
_entity_poly.type
_entity_poly.pdbx_seq_one_letter_code
_entity_poly.pdbx_strand_id
1 'polypeptide(L)'
;MHKRYFLPSVLGSLLLLTACSVDTTGIATESNRPPHPKSNANSVVTVTEFIDLQCEACRAAQTRVVKPMLEQYASQIRYEVKHFPIYPNHQYSKEAAEAAECAADQGKFWEFEEMDYENQPDLSPRAISKWATELGLDMDLFERCRKSNIKMAIVEATKQEGEKLGVNGTPTFFVNGKRVESTIEAIGAAIREVGSGAAMRL
;
A
#
# COMPACT_ATOMS: atom_id res chain seq x y z
N MET A 1 68.38 7.97 -41.01
CA MET A 1 68.07 7.71 -39.58
C MET A 1 66.54 7.82 -39.39
N HIS A 2 65.80 6.72 -39.46
CA HIS A 2 64.35 6.71 -39.27
C HIS A 2 64.06 6.19 -37.87
N LYS A 3 63.55 7.05 -36.96
CA LYS A 3 63.03 6.69 -35.63
C LYS A 3 61.62 6.17 -35.77
N ARG A 4 61.44 4.86 -35.51
CA ARG A 4 60.12 4.19 -35.38
C ARG A 4 59.65 4.46 -33.95
N TYR A 5 58.49 5.14 -33.82
CA TYR A 5 57.76 5.26 -32.54
C TYR A 5 56.83 4.08 -32.40
N PHE A 6 57.05 3.28 -31.37
CA PHE A 6 56.11 2.22 -30.93
C PHE A 6 55.01 2.89 -30.09
N LEU A 7 53.77 2.83 -30.53
CA LEU A 7 52.61 3.13 -29.68
C LEU A 7 52.28 1.90 -28.85
N PRO A 8 52.10 2.02 -27.53
CA PRO A 8 51.53 0.92 -26.72
C PRO A 8 50.02 0.82 -26.95
N SER A 9 49.58 -0.36 -27.39
CA SER A 9 48.18 -0.73 -27.43
C SER A 9 47.65 -0.83 -25.98
N VAL A 10 46.82 0.10 -25.59
CA VAL A 10 46.06 0.00 -24.34
C VAL A 10 44.83 -0.88 -24.61
N LEU A 11 44.93 -2.16 -24.26
CA LEU A 11 43.76 -3.03 -24.18
C LEU A 11 42.92 -2.56 -23.01
N GLY A 12 41.87 -1.80 -23.29
CA GLY A 12 40.85 -1.46 -22.31
C GLY A 12 40.00 -2.71 -22.01
N SER A 13 40.20 -3.31 -20.83
CA SER A 13 39.29 -4.32 -20.27
C SER A 13 37.94 -3.67 -20.01
N LEU A 14 36.96 -3.94 -20.86
CA LEU A 14 35.56 -3.57 -20.64
C LEU A 14 35.00 -4.52 -19.56
N LEU A 15 34.99 -4.05 -18.32
CA LEU A 15 34.28 -4.69 -17.21
C LEU A 15 32.78 -4.63 -17.51
N LEU A 16 32.21 -5.70 -17.98
CA LEU A 16 30.75 -5.92 -18.03
C LEU A 16 30.24 -6.01 -16.60
N LEU A 17 29.73 -4.90 -16.07
CA LEU A 17 28.93 -4.90 -14.85
C LEU A 17 27.59 -5.61 -15.17
N THR A 18 27.51 -6.91 -14.91
CA THR A 18 26.23 -7.62 -14.86
C THR A 18 25.45 -7.10 -13.66
N ALA A 19 24.59 -6.11 -13.90
CA ALA A 19 23.59 -5.73 -12.92
C ALA A 19 22.67 -6.94 -12.69
N CYS A 20 22.69 -7.53 -11.49
CA CYS A 20 21.70 -8.49 -11.06
C CYS A 20 20.35 -7.78 -10.96
N SER A 21 19.56 -7.76 -12.02
CA SER A 21 18.19 -7.31 -11.98
C SER A 21 17.32 -8.39 -11.36
N VAL A 22 16.44 -8.01 -10.43
CA VAL A 22 15.42 -8.92 -9.89
C VAL A 22 14.40 -9.18 -11.00
N ASP A 23 14.00 -10.44 -11.18
CA ASP A 23 12.91 -10.80 -12.08
C ASP A 23 11.58 -10.28 -11.52
N THR A 24 10.93 -9.40 -12.27
CA THR A 24 9.64 -8.77 -11.89
C THR A 24 8.44 -9.38 -12.64
N THR A 25 8.62 -10.50 -13.30
CA THR A 25 7.51 -11.19 -13.98
C THR A 25 6.40 -11.56 -12.99
N GLY A 26 5.16 -11.19 -13.31
CA GLY A 26 3.99 -11.43 -12.47
C GLY A 26 3.78 -10.39 -11.36
N ILE A 27 4.64 -9.36 -11.26
CA ILE A 27 4.50 -8.29 -10.28
C ILE A 27 3.82 -7.09 -10.97
N ALA A 28 2.70 -6.62 -10.39
CA ALA A 28 2.01 -5.44 -10.91
C ALA A 28 2.77 -4.16 -10.53
N THR A 29 2.76 -3.19 -11.46
CA THR A 29 3.29 -1.84 -11.26
C THR A 29 2.15 -0.88 -10.90
N GLU A 30 2.46 0.38 -10.60
CA GLU A 30 1.44 1.41 -10.36
C GLU A 30 0.43 1.51 -11.53
N SER A 31 0.89 1.37 -12.78
CA SER A 31 0.05 1.53 -13.98
C SER A 31 -0.92 0.37 -14.23
N ASN A 32 -0.63 -0.83 -13.70
CA ASN A 32 -1.44 -2.04 -13.91
C ASN A 32 -1.83 -2.75 -12.60
N ARG A 33 -1.73 -2.04 -11.47
CA ARG A 33 -2.15 -2.53 -10.17
C ARG A 33 -3.64 -2.87 -10.19
N PRO A 34 -4.04 -4.10 -9.82
CA PRO A 34 -5.45 -4.42 -9.68
C PRO A 34 -6.05 -3.59 -8.52
N PRO A 35 -7.20 -2.93 -8.73
CA PRO A 35 -7.88 -2.28 -7.62
C PRO A 35 -8.33 -3.36 -6.62
N HIS A 36 -8.16 -3.08 -5.33
CA HIS A 36 -8.61 -3.98 -4.26
C HIS A 36 -9.55 -3.25 -3.27
N PRO A 37 -10.64 -2.61 -3.76
CA PRO A 37 -11.62 -2.03 -2.86
C PRO A 37 -12.31 -3.13 -2.07
N LYS A 38 -12.57 -2.88 -0.79
CA LYS A 38 -13.44 -3.72 0.03
C LYS A 38 -14.87 -3.26 -0.12
N SER A 39 -15.84 -4.19 0.03
CA SER A 39 -17.27 -3.90 -0.05
C SER A 39 -17.79 -3.65 -1.48
N ASN A 40 -18.70 -2.69 -1.71
CA ASN A 40 -19.31 -2.47 -3.03
C ASN A 40 -18.39 -1.65 -3.95
N ALA A 41 -17.61 -2.33 -4.80
CA ALA A 41 -16.69 -1.69 -5.74
C ALA A 41 -17.35 -0.69 -6.72
N ASN A 42 -18.67 -0.82 -6.94
CA ASN A 42 -19.43 0.03 -7.88
C ASN A 42 -20.16 1.19 -7.17
N SER A 43 -20.00 1.33 -5.85
CA SER A 43 -20.64 2.42 -5.12
C SER A 43 -20.09 3.78 -5.55
N VAL A 44 -20.99 4.76 -5.63
CA VAL A 44 -20.67 6.18 -5.83
C VAL A 44 -20.20 6.87 -4.55
N VAL A 45 -20.38 6.20 -3.41
CA VAL A 45 -19.90 6.66 -2.09
C VAL A 45 -18.59 5.96 -1.80
N THR A 46 -17.49 6.70 -1.86
CA THR A 46 -16.15 6.16 -1.55
C THR A 46 -15.73 6.61 -0.17
N VAL A 47 -15.33 5.66 0.66
CA VAL A 47 -14.65 5.92 1.92
C VAL A 47 -13.18 5.56 1.75
N THR A 48 -12.31 6.55 1.84
CA THR A 48 -10.85 6.39 1.74
C THR A 48 -10.23 6.56 3.12
N GLU A 49 -9.41 5.61 3.53
CA GLU A 49 -8.61 5.70 4.75
C GLU A 49 -7.13 5.77 4.40
N PHE A 50 -6.42 6.76 4.92
CA PHE A 50 -4.96 6.79 4.90
C PHE A 50 -4.43 6.08 6.14
N ILE A 51 -3.62 5.04 5.91
CA ILE A 51 -3.15 4.12 6.94
C ILE A 51 -1.63 4.05 7.01
N ASP A 52 -1.16 3.65 8.18
CA ASP A 52 0.19 3.15 8.41
C ASP A 52 0.08 1.83 9.17
N LEU A 53 0.59 0.75 8.59
CA LEU A 53 0.47 -0.59 9.15
C LEU A 53 1.25 -0.76 10.47
N GLN A 54 2.18 0.12 10.80
CA GLN A 54 2.84 0.16 12.11
C GLN A 54 2.16 1.10 13.11
N CYS A 55 1.09 1.81 12.71
CA CYS A 55 0.41 2.77 13.57
C CYS A 55 -0.59 2.08 14.52
N GLU A 56 -0.39 2.19 15.84
CA GLU A 56 -1.31 1.62 16.82
C GLU A 56 -2.72 2.22 16.76
N ALA A 57 -2.84 3.50 16.37
CA ALA A 57 -4.13 4.14 16.19
C ALA A 57 -4.89 3.56 14.99
N CYS A 58 -4.20 3.16 13.90
CA CYS A 58 -4.79 2.45 12.76
C CYS A 58 -5.30 1.07 13.19
N ARG A 59 -4.48 0.31 13.93
CA ARG A 59 -4.92 -0.97 14.51
C ARG A 59 -6.17 -0.82 15.38
N ALA A 60 -6.22 0.21 16.22
CA ALA A 60 -7.38 0.48 17.05
C ALA A 60 -8.61 0.89 16.21
N ALA A 61 -8.41 1.65 15.12
CA ALA A 61 -9.47 2.06 14.22
C ALA A 61 -10.09 0.86 13.48
N GLN A 62 -9.32 -0.17 13.14
CA GLN A 62 -9.86 -1.40 12.54
C GLN A 62 -11.00 -1.98 13.37
N THR A 63 -10.84 -2.07 14.68
CA THR A 63 -11.86 -2.65 15.56
C THR A 63 -12.98 -1.66 15.88
N ARG A 64 -12.65 -0.38 16.09
CA ARG A 64 -13.61 0.61 16.62
C ARG A 64 -14.39 1.34 15.54
N VAL A 65 -13.84 1.41 14.32
CA VAL A 65 -14.38 2.23 13.23
C VAL A 65 -14.63 1.38 11.98
N VAL A 66 -13.58 0.72 11.45
CA VAL A 66 -13.65 0.06 10.14
C VAL A 66 -14.57 -1.16 10.15
N LYS A 67 -14.40 -2.09 11.10
CA LYS A 67 -15.26 -3.27 11.20
C LYS A 67 -16.74 -2.89 11.39
N PRO A 68 -17.12 -2.02 12.34
CA PRO A 68 -18.51 -1.56 12.46
C PRO A 68 -19.05 -0.80 11.24
N MET A 69 -18.20 0.02 10.59
CA MET A 69 -18.57 0.71 9.37
C MET A 69 -18.89 -0.28 8.23
N LEU A 70 -18.06 -1.30 8.04
CA LEU A 70 -18.29 -2.31 7.02
C LEU A 70 -19.53 -3.18 7.34
N GLU A 71 -19.75 -3.53 8.60
CA GLU A 71 -20.97 -4.24 9.02
C GLU A 71 -22.24 -3.44 8.69
N GLN A 72 -22.20 -2.12 8.86
CA GLN A 72 -23.37 -1.27 8.69
C GLN A 72 -23.57 -0.77 7.25
N TYR A 73 -22.49 -0.48 6.53
CA TYR A 73 -22.53 0.24 5.25
C TYR A 73 -21.91 -0.48 4.06
N ALA A 74 -21.43 -1.75 4.18
CA ALA A 74 -20.69 -2.43 3.12
C ALA A 74 -21.39 -2.42 1.75
N SER A 75 -22.72 -2.58 1.70
CA SER A 75 -23.47 -2.55 0.44
C SER A 75 -23.58 -1.15 -0.19
N GLN A 76 -23.34 -0.11 0.59
CA GLN A 76 -23.53 1.29 0.21
C GLN A 76 -22.24 2.02 -0.14
N ILE A 77 -21.08 1.49 0.25
CA ILE A 77 -19.79 2.15 0.10
C ILE A 77 -18.80 1.33 -0.70
N ARG A 78 -17.88 2.02 -1.36
CA ARG A 78 -16.60 1.51 -1.79
C ARG A 78 -15.57 1.91 -0.75
N TYR A 79 -15.04 0.95 0.01
CA TYR A 79 -13.97 1.22 0.98
C TYR A 79 -12.61 0.90 0.37
N GLU A 80 -11.69 1.82 0.49
CA GLU A 80 -10.31 1.67 0.03
C GLU A 80 -9.33 2.28 1.02
N VAL A 81 -8.15 1.71 1.09
CA VAL A 81 -7.04 2.24 1.87
C VAL A 81 -5.94 2.79 1.00
N LYS A 82 -5.22 3.76 1.52
CA LYS A 82 -4.03 4.38 0.92
C LYS A 82 -2.92 4.42 1.94
N HIS A 83 -1.74 3.98 1.54
CA HIS A 83 -0.59 3.97 2.43
C HIS A 83 -0.09 5.38 2.72
N PHE A 84 0.13 5.65 4.01
CA PHE A 84 0.72 6.90 4.50
C PHE A 84 1.75 6.59 5.60
N PRO A 85 2.88 5.93 5.26
CA PRO A 85 3.87 5.52 6.24
C PRO A 85 4.51 6.72 6.94
N ILE A 86 4.57 6.70 8.29
CA ILE A 86 5.11 7.76 9.14
C ILE A 86 6.58 7.48 9.48
N TYR A 87 7.36 7.16 8.45
CA TYR A 87 8.80 6.97 8.56
C TYR A 87 9.51 8.33 8.82
N PRO A 88 10.56 8.43 9.67
CA PRO A 88 11.25 7.31 10.33
C PRO A 88 10.68 6.89 11.69
N ASN A 89 9.63 7.53 12.20
CA ASN A 89 9.09 7.23 13.52
C ASN A 89 8.57 5.78 13.60
N HIS A 90 7.98 5.28 12.50
CA HIS A 90 7.59 3.90 12.32
C HIS A 90 8.58 3.21 11.38
N GLN A 91 9.55 2.52 11.97
CA GLN A 91 10.72 1.96 11.28
C GLN A 91 10.36 1.01 10.13
N TYR A 92 9.32 0.17 10.32
CA TYR A 92 8.92 -0.87 9.38
C TYR A 92 7.70 -0.49 8.53
N SER A 93 7.17 0.72 8.67
CA SER A 93 5.93 1.16 8.01
C SER A 93 5.99 1.08 6.48
N LYS A 94 7.14 1.43 5.88
CA LYS A 94 7.33 1.33 4.43
C LYS A 94 7.40 -0.11 3.95
N GLU A 95 8.13 -0.97 4.68
CA GLU A 95 8.24 -2.39 4.35
C GLU A 95 6.90 -3.11 4.48
N ALA A 96 6.11 -2.79 5.51
CA ALA A 96 4.79 -3.35 5.71
C ALA A 96 3.83 -2.92 4.59
N ALA A 97 3.83 -1.63 4.22
CA ALA A 97 3.04 -1.12 3.11
C ALA A 97 3.40 -1.80 1.78
N GLU A 98 4.69 -1.93 1.48
CA GLU A 98 5.16 -2.63 0.28
C GLU A 98 4.77 -4.11 0.29
N ALA A 99 4.87 -4.77 1.43
CA ALA A 99 4.49 -6.17 1.58
C ALA A 99 2.99 -6.39 1.37
N ALA A 100 2.13 -5.49 1.87
CA ALA A 100 0.70 -5.54 1.62
C ALA A 100 0.37 -5.42 0.12
N GLU A 101 1.08 -4.53 -0.61
CA GLU A 101 0.94 -4.41 -2.06
C GLU A 101 1.48 -5.63 -2.81
N CYS A 102 2.53 -6.30 -2.31
CA CYS A 102 2.98 -7.57 -2.86
C CYS A 102 1.97 -8.70 -2.63
N ALA A 103 1.30 -8.71 -1.47
CA ALA A 103 0.20 -9.64 -1.20
C ALA A 103 -1.02 -9.34 -2.07
N ALA A 104 -1.27 -8.07 -2.43
CA ALA A 104 -2.34 -7.66 -3.34
C ALA A 104 -2.21 -8.29 -4.74
N ASP A 105 -1.00 -8.49 -5.27
CA ASP A 105 -0.77 -9.15 -6.55
C ASP A 105 -1.26 -10.60 -6.55
N GLN A 106 -1.42 -11.18 -5.37
CA GLN A 106 -1.93 -12.53 -5.16
C GLN A 106 -3.36 -12.54 -4.57
N GLY A 107 -4.05 -11.39 -4.60
CA GLY A 107 -5.41 -11.23 -4.10
C GLY A 107 -5.55 -11.31 -2.58
N LYS A 108 -4.46 -11.08 -1.83
CA LYS A 108 -4.37 -11.25 -0.38
C LYS A 108 -4.08 -9.96 0.39
N PHE A 109 -4.41 -8.79 -0.19
CA PHE A 109 -4.17 -7.50 0.45
C PHE A 109 -4.82 -7.43 1.85
N TRP A 110 -6.12 -7.73 1.91
CA TRP A 110 -6.91 -7.55 3.13
C TRP A 110 -6.58 -8.57 4.21
N GLU A 111 -6.29 -9.80 3.81
CA GLU A 111 -5.83 -10.83 4.74
C GLU A 111 -4.46 -10.49 5.31
N PHE A 112 -3.58 -9.90 4.50
CA PHE A 112 -2.26 -9.45 4.96
C PHE A 112 -2.38 -8.26 5.92
N GLU A 113 -3.21 -7.26 5.60
CA GLU A 113 -3.49 -6.12 6.48
C GLU A 113 -4.06 -6.58 7.83
N GLU A 114 -5.02 -7.50 7.83
CA GLU A 114 -5.60 -8.03 9.07
C GLU A 114 -4.56 -8.79 9.90
N MET A 115 -3.76 -9.64 9.27
CA MET A 115 -2.65 -10.36 9.91
C MET A 115 -1.63 -9.41 10.52
N ASP A 116 -1.28 -8.32 9.81
CA ASP A 116 -0.37 -7.29 10.31
C ASP A 116 -0.94 -6.61 11.55
N TYR A 117 -2.17 -6.13 11.52
CA TYR A 117 -2.78 -5.47 12.67
C TYR A 117 -2.99 -6.40 13.88
N GLU A 118 -3.31 -7.66 13.67
CA GLU A 118 -3.44 -8.64 14.74
C GLU A 118 -2.11 -8.90 15.45
N ASN A 119 -1.00 -8.86 14.69
CA ASN A 119 0.34 -9.17 15.18
C ASN A 119 1.28 -7.94 15.18
N GLN A 120 0.76 -6.74 15.08
CA GLN A 120 1.51 -5.48 14.89
C GLN A 120 2.67 -5.29 15.88
N PRO A 121 2.58 -5.67 17.17
CA PRO A 121 3.72 -5.54 18.09
C PRO A 121 4.96 -6.33 17.67
N ASP A 122 4.79 -7.39 16.89
CA ASP A 122 5.87 -8.25 16.39
C ASP A 122 6.38 -7.83 15.00
N LEU A 123 5.84 -6.74 14.43
CA LEU A 123 6.16 -6.28 13.08
C LEU A 123 7.67 -6.13 12.87
N SER A 124 8.16 -6.87 11.91
CA SER A 124 9.56 -6.92 11.49
C SER A 124 9.67 -7.55 10.10
N PRO A 125 10.79 -7.42 9.38
CA PRO A 125 10.99 -8.08 8.09
C PRO A 125 10.78 -9.61 8.16
N ARG A 126 11.17 -10.23 9.28
CA ARG A 126 10.97 -11.65 9.52
C ARG A 126 9.49 -12.00 9.73
N ALA A 127 8.76 -11.20 10.51
CA ALA A 127 7.34 -11.40 10.76
C ALA A 127 6.54 -11.28 9.45
N ILE A 128 6.84 -10.30 8.61
CA ILE A 128 6.25 -10.10 7.28
C ILE A 128 6.35 -11.36 6.43
N SER A 129 7.55 -11.97 6.32
CA SER A 129 7.74 -13.21 5.53
C SER A 129 7.01 -14.40 6.16
N LYS A 130 6.97 -14.46 7.50
CA LYS A 130 6.21 -15.49 8.23
C LYS A 130 4.71 -15.38 7.92
N TRP A 131 4.13 -14.20 8.05
CA TRP A 131 2.71 -13.96 7.76
C TRP A 131 2.33 -14.26 6.32
N ALA A 132 3.17 -13.88 5.36
CA ALA A 132 2.97 -14.23 3.96
C ALA A 132 2.91 -15.75 3.74
N THR A 133 3.78 -16.50 4.43
CA THR A 133 3.78 -17.98 4.39
C THR A 133 2.50 -18.54 5.01
N GLU A 134 2.06 -18.02 6.16
CA GLU A 134 0.84 -18.44 6.85
C GLU A 134 -0.44 -18.17 6.04
N LEU A 135 -0.44 -17.10 5.25
CA LEU A 135 -1.52 -16.76 4.31
C LEU A 135 -1.50 -17.60 3.02
N GLY A 136 -0.49 -18.47 2.86
CA GLY A 136 -0.36 -19.35 1.69
C GLY A 136 0.02 -18.63 0.41
N LEU A 137 0.75 -17.51 0.51
CA LEU A 137 1.26 -16.82 -0.66
C LEU A 137 2.33 -17.63 -1.39
N ASP A 138 2.43 -17.46 -2.71
CA ASP A 138 3.62 -17.86 -3.44
C ASP A 138 4.82 -17.04 -2.95
N MET A 139 5.67 -17.67 -2.17
CA MET A 139 6.80 -17.01 -1.51
C MET A 139 7.90 -16.61 -2.49
N ASP A 140 8.05 -17.28 -3.63
CA ASP A 140 9.01 -16.84 -4.65
C ASP A 140 8.56 -15.52 -5.26
N LEU A 141 7.29 -15.42 -5.66
CA LEU A 141 6.70 -14.18 -6.19
C LEU A 141 6.72 -13.07 -5.14
N PHE A 142 6.34 -13.36 -3.90
CA PHE A 142 6.28 -12.38 -2.81
C PHE A 142 7.66 -11.80 -2.48
N GLU A 143 8.67 -12.64 -2.32
CA GLU A 143 10.03 -12.18 -1.98
C GLU A 143 10.72 -11.48 -3.18
N ARG A 144 10.45 -11.90 -4.42
CA ARG A 144 10.91 -11.14 -5.61
C ARG A 144 10.27 -9.76 -5.66
N CYS A 145 8.96 -9.66 -5.37
CA CYS A 145 8.25 -8.40 -5.29
C CYS A 145 8.90 -7.46 -4.25
N ARG A 146 9.09 -7.89 -3.02
CA ARG A 146 9.72 -7.11 -1.97
C ARG A 146 11.16 -6.70 -2.30
N LYS A 147 11.97 -7.62 -2.83
CA LYS A 147 13.37 -7.34 -3.22
C LYS A 147 13.50 -6.36 -4.39
N SER A 148 12.49 -6.29 -5.24
CA SER A 148 12.48 -5.36 -6.37
C SER A 148 12.21 -3.92 -5.98
N ASN A 149 11.62 -3.66 -4.81
CA ASN A 149 11.09 -2.36 -4.36
C ASN A 149 10.10 -1.70 -5.35
N ILE A 150 9.52 -2.47 -6.27
CA ILE A 150 8.65 -1.94 -7.33
C ILE A 150 7.35 -1.34 -6.77
N LYS A 151 6.88 -1.87 -5.62
CA LYS A 151 5.67 -1.38 -4.95
C LYS A 151 5.89 -0.06 -4.21
N MET A 152 7.14 0.33 -3.98
CA MET A 152 7.45 1.59 -3.31
C MET A 152 6.93 2.81 -4.10
N ALA A 153 6.84 2.71 -5.43
CA ALA A 153 6.21 3.75 -6.25
C ALA A 153 4.74 3.98 -5.88
N ILE A 154 3.98 2.89 -5.63
CA ILE A 154 2.57 2.95 -5.20
C ILE A 154 2.48 3.60 -3.80
N VAL A 155 3.31 3.15 -2.87
CA VAL A 155 3.34 3.67 -1.49
C VAL A 155 3.65 5.16 -1.47
N GLU A 156 4.66 5.60 -2.22
CA GLU A 156 5.04 7.01 -2.29
C GLU A 156 3.98 7.85 -3.02
N ALA A 157 3.35 7.35 -4.09
CA ALA A 157 2.28 8.05 -4.78
C ALA A 157 1.06 8.29 -3.87
N THR A 158 0.63 7.27 -3.11
CA THR A 158 -0.49 7.41 -2.17
C THR A 158 -0.15 8.31 -0.99
N LYS A 159 1.09 8.28 -0.51
CA LYS A 159 1.57 9.21 0.51
C LYS A 159 1.54 10.65 0.02
N GLN A 160 2.08 10.93 -1.16
CA GLN A 160 2.06 12.26 -1.76
C GLN A 160 0.64 12.78 -2.00
N GLU A 161 -0.30 11.89 -2.38
CA GLU A 161 -1.71 12.24 -2.47
C GLU A 161 -2.25 12.69 -1.10
N GLY A 162 -1.98 11.91 -0.04
CA GLY A 162 -2.36 12.27 1.33
C GLY A 162 -1.79 13.62 1.75
N GLU A 163 -0.51 13.88 1.48
CA GLU A 163 0.13 15.16 1.79
C GLU A 163 -0.56 16.34 1.10
N LYS A 164 -0.92 16.18 -0.19
CA LYS A 164 -1.69 17.19 -0.95
C LYS A 164 -3.08 17.43 -0.38
N LEU A 165 -3.70 16.42 0.22
CA LEU A 165 -4.99 16.49 0.91
C LEU A 165 -4.89 16.98 2.36
N GLY A 166 -3.68 17.32 2.83
CA GLY A 166 -3.44 17.80 4.19
C GLY A 166 -3.45 16.68 5.25
N VAL A 167 -3.22 15.42 4.86
CA VAL A 167 -3.01 14.34 5.81
C VAL A 167 -1.68 14.55 6.52
N ASN A 168 -1.71 14.55 7.83
CA ASN A 168 -0.54 14.75 8.70
C ASN A 168 -0.40 13.68 9.79
N GLY A 169 -1.20 12.63 9.71
CA GLY A 169 -1.20 11.49 10.63
C GLY A 169 -2.20 10.43 10.19
N THR A 170 -2.13 9.27 10.81
CA THR A 170 -2.99 8.11 10.53
C THR A 170 -3.67 7.59 11.81
N PRO A 171 -4.89 7.05 11.72
CA PRO A 171 -5.71 7.00 10.52
C PRO A 171 -6.30 8.37 10.16
N THR A 172 -6.52 8.62 8.86
CA THR A 172 -7.27 9.79 8.40
C THR A 172 -8.31 9.34 7.36
N PHE A 173 -9.57 9.70 7.58
CA PHE A 173 -10.69 9.28 6.74
C PHE A 173 -11.22 10.41 5.85
N PHE A 174 -11.63 10.02 4.64
CA PHE A 174 -12.34 10.88 3.70
C PHE A 174 -13.58 10.14 3.18
N VAL A 175 -14.67 10.88 2.98
CA VAL A 175 -15.86 10.40 2.27
C VAL A 175 -16.03 11.27 1.02
N ASN A 176 -15.94 10.67 -0.16
CA ASN A 176 -15.93 11.35 -1.46
C ASN A 176 -14.98 12.58 -1.47
N GLY A 177 -13.77 12.42 -0.95
CA GLY A 177 -12.75 13.48 -0.90
C GLY A 177 -12.91 14.53 0.18
N LYS A 178 -13.99 14.49 0.98
CA LYS A 178 -14.18 15.36 2.14
C LYS A 178 -13.63 14.69 3.40
N ARG A 179 -12.67 15.32 4.07
CA ARG A 179 -12.13 14.81 5.34
C ARG A 179 -13.21 14.77 6.42
N VAL A 180 -13.24 13.67 7.16
CA VAL A 180 -14.17 13.44 8.28
C VAL A 180 -13.41 13.00 9.53
N GLU A 181 -14.02 13.14 10.70
CA GLU A 181 -13.46 12.60 11.94
C GLU A 181 -13.41 11.06 11.88
N SER A 182 -12.38 10.47 12.51
CA SER A 182 -12.14 9.02 12.54
C SER A 182 -13.07 8.33 13.54
N THR A 183 -14.38 8.56 13.41
CA THR A 183 -15.45 7.96 14.22
C THR A 183 -16.53 7.39 13.34
N ILE A 184 -17.17 6.31 13.80
CA ILE A 184 -18.25 5.67 13.05
C ILE A 184 -19.44 6.62 12.83
N GLU A 185 -19.71 7.50 13.80
CA GLU A 185 -20.79 8.47 13.75
C GLU A 185 -20.56 9.50 12.63
N ALA A 186 -19.35 10.10 12.58
CA ALA A 186 -19.00 11.11 11.60
C ALA A 186 -18.94 10.54 10.19
N ILE A 187 -18.30 9.36 10.01
CA ILE A 187 -18.23 8.65 8.73
C ILE A 187 -19.62 8.26 8.26
N GLY A 188 -20.45 7.68 9.14
CA GLY A 188 -21.82 7.29 8.82
C GLY A 188 -22.72 8.47 8.46
N ALA A 189 -22.55 9.62 9.11
CA ALA A 189 -23.27 10.85 8.74
C ALA A 189 -22.89 11.31 7.32
N ALA A 190 -21.60 11.32 7.00
CA ALA A 190 -21.11 11.71 5.68
C ALA A 190 -21.55 10.72 4.57
N ILE A 191 -21.55 9.41 4.85
CA ILE A 191 -22.07 8.39 3.93
C ILE A 191 -23.54 8.67 3.58
N ARG A 192 -24.39 8.93 4.59
CA ARG A 192 -25.80 9.24 4.38
C ARG A 192 -26.03 10.55 3.62
N GLU A 193 -25.25 11.58 3.92
CA GLU A 193 -25.30 12.89 3.22
C GLU A 193 -25.03 12.70 1.70
N VAL A 194 -23.95 11.99 1.35
CA VAL A 194 -23.59 11.73 -0.05
C VAL A 194 -24.61 10.82 -0.72
N GLY A 195 -25.05 9.74 -0.05
CA GLY A 195 -26.03 8.79 -0.59
C GLY A 195 -27.37 9.45 -0.91
N SER A 196 -27.87 10.34 -0.05
CA SER A 196 -29.11 11.08 -0.28
C SER A 196 -29.00 12.10 -1.40
N GLY A 197 -27.85 12.79 -1.52
CA GLY A 197 -27.58 13.73 -2.62
C GLY A 197 -27.41 13.06 -3.98
N ALA A 198 -26.94 11.81 -4.02
CA ALA A 198 -26.87 11.02 -5.25
C ALA A 198 -28.26 10.55 -5.71
N ALA A 199 -29.13 10.13 -4.78
CA ALA A 199 -30.52 9.72 -5.07
C ALA A 199 -31.39 10.86 -5.61
N MET A 200 -31.09 12.12 -5.27
CA MET A 200 -31.85 13.30 -5.77
C MET A 200 -31.44 13.75 -7.18
N ARG A 201 -30.38 13.18 -7.76
CA ARG A 201 -29.86 13.56 -9.11
C ARG A 201 -30.21 12.55 -10.21
N LEU A 202 -30.91 11.49 -9.89
CA LEU A 202 -31.45 10.45 -10.79
C LEU A 202 -32.94 10.69 -11.04
#